data_dfe1ce8d929f6597511d100570b150ba
#
_entry.id   dfe1ce8d929f6597511d100570b150ba
#
_cell.length_a   1.000
_cell.length_b   1.000
_cell.length_c   1.000
_cell.angle_alpha   90.00
_cell.angle_beta   90.00
_cell.angle_gamma   90.00
#
_symmetry.space_group_name_H-M   'P 1'
#
loop_
_entity.id
_entity.type
_entity.pdbx_description
1 polymer ?
#
loop_
_entity_poly.entity_id
_entity_poly.type
_entity_poly.pdbx_seq_one_letter_code
_entity_poly.pdbx_strand_id
1 'polypeptide(L)'
;MLDLWVQYGLRDVPTKLFPDAKKPEVTLTTTKHQEVMTFLRPNLAARPGDKEPSSAEFTLTNPKLNRRTHADMTPTANLQSPFYRGESTIVFNQLPSIRPSVFYIFGELSFLTDDKAIEDKMRLTGSGVNGSGGRAEGRVANVMVKGAGHLIPMEKVEESADHISKWVSQEMRRYWDLERLTEEEWEGKQGVERTVLPERFVQELDRLFKPKERKSKL
;
A
#
# COMPACT_ATOMS: atom_id res chain seq x y z
N MET A 1 26.32 0.69 7.14
CA MET A 1 25.10 -0.18 7.08
C MET A 1 25.50 -1.65 6.92
N LEU A 2 26.38 -2.00 5.95
CA LEU A 2 26.84 -3.38 5.75
C LEU A 2 27.48 -3.97 7.01
N ASP A 3 28.33 -3.22 7.68
CA ASP A 3 29.04 -3.68 8.90
C ASP A 3 28.08 -4.04 10.04
N LEU A 4 27.04 -3.23 10.24
CA LEU A 4 25.98 -3.51 11.23
C LEU A 4 25.18 -4.76 10.84
N TRP A 5 24.93 -4.94 9.55
CA TRP A 5 24.22 -6.12 9.09
C TRP A 5 25.07 -7.39 9.26
N VAL A 6 26.35 -7.34 8.95
CA VAL A 6 27.31 -8.44 9.20
C VAL A 6 27.38 -8.76 10.69
N GLN A 7 27.45 -7.72 11.54
CA GLN A 7 27.59 -7.89 12.99
C GLN A 7 26.34 -8.48 13.67
N TYR A 8 25.13 -8.07 13.23
CA TYR A 8 23.90 -8.42 13.92
C TYR A 8 22.96 -9.33 13.12
N GLY A 9 23.09 -9.34 11.82
CA GLY A 9 22.25 -10.14 10.91
C GLY A 9 22.74 -11.55 10.68
N LEU A 10 23.99 -11.84 11.02
CA LEU A 10 24.63 -13.14 10.82
C LEU A 10 25.08 -13.76 12.15
N ARG A 11 25.17 -15.06 12.18
CA ARG A 11 25.70 -15.88 13.29
C ARG A 11 26.48 -17.06 12.78
N ASP A 12 27.45 -17.51 13.58
CA ASP A 12 28.30 -18.64 13.23
C ASP A 12 27.51 -19.96 13.23
N VAL A 13 27.90 -20.87 12.35
CA VAL A 13 27.53 -22.29 12.42
C VAL A 13 28.68 -23.08 13.06
N PRO A 14 28.41 -24.23 13.74
CA PRO A 14 27.15 -24.98 13.70
C PRO A 14 26.05 -24.39 14.58
N THR A 15 24.81 -24.56 14.14
CA THR A 15 23.62 -24.23 14.93
C THR A 15 22.77 -25.49 15.07
N LYS A 16 21.75 -25.46 15.93
CA LYS A 16 20.81 -26.60 16.08
C LYS A 16 20.16 -27.00 14.75
N LEU A 17 19.99 -26.05 13.81
CA LEU A 17 19.44 -26.29 12.46
C LEU A 17 20.50 -26.73 11.44
N PHE A 18 21.76 -26.44 11.71
CA PHE A 18 22.90 -26.76 10.85
C PHE A 18 24.02 -27.38 11.70
N PRO A 19 23.83 -28.63 12.20
CA PRO A 19 24.75 -29.24 13.13
C PRO A 19 26.09 -29.71 12.49
N ASP A 20 26.06 -29.98 11.19
CA ASP A 20 27.16 -30.65 10.46
C ASP A 20 28.08 -29.67 9.70
N ALA A 21 28.16 -28.41 10.09
CA ALA A 21 29.02 -27.46 9.46
C ALA A 21 30.51 -27.86 9.59
N LYS A 22 31.12 -28.22 8.47
CA LYS A 22 32.52 -28.70 8.42
C LYS A 22 33.55 -27.59 8.25
N LYS A 23 33.10 -26.36 8.00
CA LYS A 23 33.92 -25.17 7.78
C LYS A 23 33.35 -23.98 8.57
N PRO A 24 34.16 -22.95 8.85
CA PRO A 24 33.62 -21.69 9.37
C PRO A 24 32.64 -21.12 8.35
N GLU A 25 31.37 -21.22 8.65
CA GLU A 25 30.27 -20.70 7.84
C GLU A 25 29.40 -19.83 8.72
N VAL A 26 28.63 -18.96 8.10
CA VAL A 26 27.66 -18.11 8.79
C VAL A 26 26.28 -18.34 8.22
N THR A 27 25.26 -18.15 9.05
CA THR A 27 23.86 -18.16 8.63
C THR A 27 23.15 -16.94 9.19
N LEU A 28 21.98 -16.62 8.65
CA LEU A 28 21.19 -15.51 9.17
C LEU A 28 20.82 -15.71 10.64
N THR A 29 20.83 -14.66 11.42
CA THR A 29 20.33 -14.65 12.79
C THR A 29 18.84 -15.02 12.82
N THR A 30 18.07 -14.49 11.85
CA THR A 30 16.67 -14.89 11.63
C THR A 30 16.60 -16.27 10.98
N THR A 31 15.77 -17.14 11.51
CA THR A 31 15.57 -18.47 10.93
C THR A 31 14.68 -18.39 9.69
N LYS A 32 14.81 -19.36 8.77
CA LYS A 32 13.93 -19.48 7.60
C LYS A 32 12.45 -19.57 8.00
N HIS A 33 12.13 -20.18 9.13
CA HIS A 33 10.77 -20.23 9.65
C HIS A 33 10.25 -18.84 10.04
N GLN A 34 11.07 -18.02 10.69
CA GLN A 34 10.70 -16.65 11.03
C GLN A 34 10.51 -15.79 9.77
N GLU A 35 11.36 -15.96 8.77
CA GLU A 35 11.22 -15.27 7.48
C GLU A 35 9.92 -15.69 6.78
N VAL A 36 9.65 -16.99 6.69
CA VAL A 36 8.39 -17.48 6.10
C VAL A 36 7.17 -16.93 6.85
N MET A 37 7.16 -16.97 8.18
CA MET A 37 6.06 -16.46 9.00
C MET A 37 5.86 -14.94 8.82
N THR A 38 6.94 -14.19 8.58
CA THR A 38 6.88 -12.74 8.37
C THR A 38 6.33 -12.39 6.99
N PHE A 39 6.75 -13.14 5.96
CA PHE A 39 6.42 -12.80 4.57
C PHE A 39 5.23 -13.56 4.01
N LEU A 40 4.95 -14.74 4.51
CA LEU A 40 3.97 -15.65 3.94
C LEU A 40 3.09 -16.27 5.01
N ARG A 41 1.79 -16.31 4.76
CA ARG A 41 0.85 -17.07 5.57
C ARG A 41 0.43 -18.30 4.79
N PRO A 42 0.52 -19.51 5.37
CA PRO A 42 0.09 -20.71 4.68
C PRO A 42 -1.43 -20.67 4.46
N ASN A 43 -1.84 -20.88 3.23
CA ASN A 43 -3.23 -21.06 2.82
C ASN A 43 -3.37 -22.47 2.24
N LEU A 44 -3.25 -23.46 3.10
CA LEU A 44 -3.34 -24.86 2.73
C LEU A 44 -4.82 -25.27 2.71
N ALA A 45 -5.48 -25.11 1.58
CA ALA A 45 -6.80 -25.69 1.40
C ALA A 45 -6.68 -27.22 1.37
N ALA A 46 -7.58 -27.91 2.05
CA ALA A 46 -7.69 -29.36 1.94
C ALA A 46 -7.89 -29.76 0.48
N ARG A 47 -7.09 -30.69 -0.01
CA ARG A 47 -7.24 -31.22 -1.36
C ARG A 47 -8.31 -32.31 -1.36
N PRO A 48 -9.01 -32.52 -2.47
CA PRO A 48 -9.93 -33.66 -2.58
C PRO A 48 -9.19 -34.96 -2.25
N GLY A 49 -9.65 -35.70 -1.22
CA GLY A 49 -9.05 -36.93 -0.75
C GLY A 49 -8.11 -36.79 0.46
N ASP A 50 -7.80 -35.58 0.90
CA ASP A 50 -7.11 -35.38 2.18
C ASP A 50 -8.02 -35.82 3.35
N LYS A 51 -7.43 -36.45 4.35
CA LYS A 51 -8.15 -36.69 5.62
C LYS A 51 -8.52 -35.35 6.22
N GLU A 52 -9.71 -35.26 6.82
CA GLU A 52 -10.09 -34.07 7.54
C GLU A 52 -9.00 -33.68 8.54
N PRO A 53 -8.47 -32.47 8.46
CA PRO A 53 -7.41 -32.01 9.35
C PRO A 53 -7.91 -32.02 10.80
N SER A 54 -7.01 -32.19 11.74
CA SER A 54 -7.33 -31.99 13.16
C SER A 54 -7.89 -30.59 13.40
N SER A 55 -8.64 -30.36 14.46
CA SER A 55 -9.26 -29.08 14.74
C SER A 55 -8.26 -27.90 14.76
N ALA A 56 -7.01 -28.16 15.17
CA ALA A 56 -5.93 -27.15 15.15
C ALA A 56 -5.40 -26.89 13.74
N GLU A 57 -5.19 -27.92 12.93
CA GLU A 57 -4.79 -27.82 11.52
C GLU A 57 -5.90 -27.23 10.67
N PHE A 58 -7.15 -27.57 10.98
CA PHE A 58 -8.33 -27.03 10.31
C PHE A 58 -8.43 -25.49 10.45
N THR A 59 -8.08 -24.97 11.62
CA THR A 59 -8.04 -23.52 11.89
C THR A 59 -6.99 -22.82 11.03
N LEU A 60 -5.86 -23.46 10.76
CA LEU A 60 -4.79 -22.93 9.93
C LEU A 60 -5.06 -23.09 8.42
N THR A 61 -5.79 -24.13 8.04
CA THR A 61 -6.00 -24.48 6.64
C THR A 61 -7.33 -24.01 6.06
N ASN A 62 -8.28 -23.60 6.89
CA ASN A 62 -9.58 -23.13 6.44
C ASN A 62 -9.90 -21.72 6.94
N PRO A 63 -9.45 -20.68 6.24
CA PRO A 63 -9.65 -19.29 6.64
C PRO A 63 -11.13 -18.86 6.71
N LYS A 64 -12.02 -19.61 6.09
CA LYS A 64 -13.47 -19.32 6.15
C LYS A 64 -14.05 -19.45 7.55
N LEU A 65 -13.41 -20.20 8.42
CA LEU A 65 -14.00 -20.57 9.70
C LEU A 65 -13.46 -19.79 10.89
N ASN A 66 -12.35 -19.10 10.76
CA ASN A 66 -11.79 -18.38 11.90
C ASN A 66 -11.38 -16.94 11.58
N ARG A 67 -12.36 -16.11 11.23
CA ARG A 67 -12.15 -14.67 11.07
C ARG A 67 -11.69 -13.96 12.34
N ARG A 68 -11.86 -14.58 13.50
CA ARG A 68 -11.42 -14.00 14.76
C ARG A 68 -9.90 -14.04 14.92
N THR A 69 -9.27 -15.09 14.45
CA THR A 69 -7.81 -15.28 14.52
C THR A 69 -7.09 -14.91 13.22
N HIS A 70 -7.81 -14.89 12.09
CA HIS A 70 -7.28 -14.61 10.75
C HIS A 70 -8.19 -13.59 10.06
N ALA A 71 -8.45 -12.46 10.72
CA ALA A 71 -9.36 -11.43 10.24
C ALA A 71 -8.93 -10.78 8.91
N ASP A 72 -7.65 -10.85 8.60
CA ASP A 72 -7.01 -10.36 7.39
C ASP A 72 -7.09 -11.33 6.20
N MET A 73 -7.51 -12.58 6.41
CA MET A 73 -7.69 -13.54 5.33
C MET A 73 -9.07 -13.36 4.68
N THR A 74 -9.08 -13.13 3.36
CA THR A 74 -10.33 -13.07 2.61
C THR A 74 -10.85 -14.49 2.32
N PRO A 75 -12.18 -14.73 2.35
CA PRO A 75 -12.77 -16.02 2.02
C PRO A 75 -12.48 -16.48 0.57
N THR A 76 -12.12 -15.53 -0.27
CA THR A 76 -11.80 -15.71 -1.69
C THR A 76 -10.30 -15.79 -1.94
N ALA A 77 -9.47 -15.88 -0.87
CA ALA A 77 -8.05 -16.12 -1.02
C ALA A 77 -7.84 -17.29 -1.97
N ASN A 78 -7.12 -17.02 -3.05
CA ASN A 78 -7.02 -17.92 -4.18
C ASN A 78 -6.48 -19.28 -3.73
N LEU A 79 -7.28 -20.31 -3.84
CA LEU A 79 -6.92 -21.69 -3.51
C LEU A 79 -5.74 -22.21 -4.36
N GLN A 80 -5.34 -21.48 -5.40
CA GLN A 80 -4.20 -21.83 -6.25
C GLN A 80 -2.85 -21.49 -5.64
N SER A 81 -2.80 -20.58 -4.64
CA SER A 81 -1.56 -20.24 -3.97
C SER A 81 -1.52 -20.85 -2.56
N PRO A 82 -0.48 -21.66 -2.23
CA PRO A 82 -0.31 -22.18 -0.88
C PRO A 82 0.05 -21.11 0.15
N PHE A 83 0.30 -19.87 -0.31
CA PHE A 83 0.66 -18.74 0.52
C PHE A 83 -0.26 -17.55 0.26
N TYR A 84 -0.63 -16.89 1.33
CA TYR A 84 -1.55 -15.76 1.29
C TYR A 84 -1.04 -14.60 2.14
N ARG A 85 -1.19 -13.38 1.59
CA ARG A 85 -0.97 -12.12 2.30
C ARG A 85 -2.21 -11.24 2.15
N GLY A 86 -3.01 -11.19 3.21
CA GLY A 86 -4.25 -10.42 3.23
C GLY A 86 -4.00 -8.92 3.10
N GLU A 87 -2.91 -8.44 3.67
CA GLU A 87 -2.51 -7.05 3.68
C GLU A 87 -2.39 -6.47 2.27
N SER A 88 -1.82 -7.21 1.34
CA SER A 88 -1.65 -6.76 -0.05
C SER A 88 -2.98 -6.44 -0.71
N THR A 89 -3.99 -7.28 -0.51
CA THR A 89 -5.34 -7.06 -1.05
C THR A 89 -6.02 -5.85 -0.38
N ILE A 90 -5.89 -5.73 0.94
CA ILE A 90 -6.48 -4.62 1.70
C ILE A 90 -5.87 -3.30 1.23
N VAL A 91 -4.54 -3.22 1.20
CA VAL A 91 -3.82 -2.01 0.75
C VAL A 91 -4.17 -1.66 -0.69
N PHE A 92 -4.23 -2.64 -1.58
CA PHE A 92 -4.60 -2.42 -2.98
C PHE A 92 -6.00 -1.83 -3.11
N ASN A 93 -6.97 -2.34 -2.35
CA ASN A 93 -8.34 -1.83 -2.34
C ASN A 93 -8.46 -0.42 -1.71
N GLN A 94 -7.47 0.01 -0.93
CA GLN A 94 -7.41 1.36 -0.34
C GLN A 94 -6.71 2.38 -1.24
N LEU A 95 -6.05 1.98 -2.30
CA LEU A 95 -5.35 2.88 -3.22
C LEU A 95 -6.23 4.05 -3.70
N PRO A 96 -7.52 3.87 -4.04
CA PRO A 96 -8.37 4.98 -4.48
C PRO A 96 -8.52 6.09 -3.44
N SER A 97 -8.44 5.78 -2.16
CA SER A 97 -8.64 6.74 -1.07
C SER A 97 -7.35 7.44 -0.59
N ILE A 98 -6.22 7.22 -1.26
CA ILE A 98 -4.94 7.87 -0.90
C ILE A 98 -5.01 9.35 -1.23
N ARG A 99 -4.83 10.20 -0.21
CA ARG A 99 -4.85 11.68 -0.34
C ARG A 99 -3.51 12.29 -0.71
N PRO A 100 -2.37 11.85 -0.16
CA PRO A 100 -1.08 12.35 -0.58
C PRO A 100 -0.79 12.05 -2.05
N SER A 101 0.07 12.87 -2.65
CA SER A 101 0.66 12.52 -3.95
C SER A 101 1.57 11.32 -3.82
N VAL A 102 1.59 10.47 -4.84
CA VAL A 102 2.33 9.20 -4.82
C VAL A 102 3.25 9.11 -6.03
N PHE A 103 4.50 8.79 -5.76
CA PHE A 103 5.48 8.50 -6.80
C PHE A 103 5.94 7.04 -6.68
N TYR A 104 5.72 6.28 -7.73
CA TYR A 104 6.14 4.88 -7.81
C TYR A 104 7.47 4.77 -8.53
N ILE A 105 8.42 4.04 -7.95
CA ILE A 105 9.67 3.66 -8.59
C ILE A 105 9.64 2.15 -8.79
N PHE A 106 9.68 1.71 -10.04
CA PHE A 106 9.68 0.29 -10.42
C PHE A 106 11.05 -0.13 -10.95
N GLY A 107 11.50 -1.31 -10.58
CA GLY A 107 12.71 -1.92 -11.14
C GLY A 107 12.36 -2.83 -12.31
N GLU A 108 13.01 -2.63 -13.44
CA GLU A 108 12.77 -3.41 -14.67
C GLU A 108 12.94 -4.92 -14.47
N LEU A 109 13.92 -5.33 -13.66
CA LEU A 109 14.24 -6.73 -13.38
C LEU A 109 13.56 -7.26 -12.11
N SER A 110 12.70 -6.47 -11.47
CA SER A 110 12.00 -6.91 -10.28
C SER A 110 10.95 -7.97 -10.62
N PHE A 111 10.93 -9.05 -9.87
CA PHE A 111 9.92 -10.11 -9.99
C PHE A 111 8.50 -9.65 -9.62
N LEU A 112 8.35 -8.47 -9.03
CA LEU A 112 7.06 -7.84 -8.73
C LEU A 112 6.64 -6.83 -9.80
N THR A 113 7.42 -6.65 -10.85
CA THR A 113 7.12 -5.74 -11.95
C THR A 113 6.29 -6.48 -13.01
N ASP A 114 5.03 -6.15 -13.05
CA ASP A 114 4.03 -6.63 -14.01
C ASP A 114 3.28 -5.43 -14.58
N ASP A 115 3.19 -5.33 -15.91
CA ASP A 115 2.64 -4.17 -16.59
C ASP A 115 1.19 -3.88 -16.18
N LYS A 116 0.38 -4.93 -16.02
CA LYS A 116 -1.00 -4.79 -15.59
C LYS A 116 -1.09 -4.31 -14.15
N ALA A 117 -0.25 -4.83 -13.26
CA ALA A 117 -0.20 -4.41 -11.87
C ALA A 117 0.26 -2.96 -11.72
N ILE A 118 1.20 -2.52 -12.57
CA ILE A 118 1.64 -1.12 -12.65
C ILE A 118 0.47 -0.24 -13.09
N GLU A 119 -0.17 -0.57 -14.20
CA GLU A 119 -1.27 0.22 -14.74
C GLU A 119 -2.45 0.30 -13.75
N ASP A 120 -2.80 -0.78 -13.08
CA ASP A 120 -3.83 -0.79 -12.05
C ASP A 120 -3.46 0.10 -10.86
N LYS A 121 -2.21 0.08 -10.38
CA LYS A 121 -1.73 1.00 -9.34
C LYS A 121 -1.85 2.45 -9.79
N MET A 122 -1.37 2.76 -11.00
CA MET A 122 -1.40 4.11 -11.56
C MET A 122 -2.82 4.63 -11.74
N ARG A 123 -3.73 3.78 -12.17
CA ARG A 123 -5.14 4.11 -12.41
C ARG A 123 -5.93 4.29 -11.13
N LEU A 124 -5.68 3.43 -10.13
CA LEU A 124 -6.48 3.39 -8.90
C LEU A 124 -6.02 4.40 -7.85
N THR A 125 -4.71 4.63 -7.71
CA THR A 125 -4.18 5.46 -6.63
C THR A 125 -4.78 6.87 -6.66
N GLY A 126 -5.43 7.27 -5.58
CA GLY A 126 -6.03 8.58 -5.39
C GLY A 126 -7.25 8.90 -6.25
N SER A 127 -7.79 7.91 -6.98
CA SER A 127 -8.89 8.14 -7.95
C SER A 127 -10.29 8.14 -7.33
N GLY A 128 -10.44 7.72 -6.09
CA GLY A 128 -11.73 7.60 -5.42
C GLY A 128 -12.17 8.88 -4.71
N VAL A 129 -13.36 8.81 -4.12
CA VAL A 129 -13.89 9.88 -3.25
C VAL A 129 -12.92 10.10 -2.08
N ASN A 130 -12.58 11.34 -1.80
CA ASN A 130 -11.55 11.76 -0.84
C ASN A 130 -10.10 11.36 -1.20
N GLY A 131 -9.85 10.86 -2.39
CA GLY A 131 -8.51 10.66 -2.92
C GLY A 131 -7.86 11.96 -3.37
N SER A 132 -6.62 11.87 -3.86
CA SER A 132 -5.83 13.02 -4.34
C SER A 132 -6.25 13.56 -5.72
N GLY A 133 -7.19 12.93 -6.41
CA GLY A 133 -7.47 13.14 -7.83
C GLY A 133 -6.61 12.27 -8.76
N GLY A 134 -5.65 11.55 -8.21
CA GLY A 134 -4.87 10.55 -8.90
C GLY A 134 -4.00 11.07 -10.04
N ARG A 135 -3.82 10.22 -11.05
CA ARG A 135 -3.03 10.55 -12.24
C ARG A 135 -3.64 11.70 -13.05
N ALA A 136 -4.97 11.83 -13.05
CA ALA A 136 -5.65 12.90 -13.79
C ALA A 136 -5.27 14.30 -13.30
N GLU A 137 -5.06 14.45 -11.98
CA GLU A 137 -4.63 15.69 -11.35
C GLU A 137 -3.10 15.78 -11.21
N GLY A 138 -2.34 14.91 -11.86
CA GLY A 138 -0.90 14.86 -11.76
C GLY A 138 -0.36 14.53 -10.35
N ARG A 139 -1.21 13.92 -9.50
CA ARG A 139 -0.86 13.54 -8.12
C ARG A 139 -0.25 12.14 -8.03
N VAL A 140 -0.22 11.41 -9.13
CA VAL A 140 0.38 10.08 -9.21
C VAL A 140 1.26 9.99 -10.44
N ALA A 141 2.51 9.62 -10.23
CA ALA A 141 3.49 9.40 -11.29
C ALA A 141 4.32 8.15 -11.03
N ASN A 142 5.04 7.70 -12.04
CA ASN A 142 5.95 6.57 -11.91
C ASN A 142 7.20 6.72 -12.78
N VAL A 143 8.21 5.96 -12.43
CA VAL A 143 9.40 5.75 -13.25
C VAL A 143 9.78 4.26 -13.24
N MET A 144 10.29 3.78 -14.38
CA MET A 144 10.91 2.47 -14.51
C MET A 144 12.43 2.65 -14.53
N VAL A 145 13.13 2.09 -13.54
CA VAL A 145 14.59 2.12 -13.44
C VAL A 145 15.15 0.90 -14.15
N LYS A 146 15.87 1.16 -15.24
CA LYS A 146 16.45 0.10 -16.09
C LYS A 146 17.55 -0.66 -15.37
N GLY A 147 17.55 -1.98 -15.56
CA GLY A 147 18.56 -2.88 -14.97
C GLY A 147 18.54 -2.93 -13.45
N ALA A 148 17.50 -2.42 -12.79
CA ALA A 148 17.32 -2.53 -11.35
C ALA A 148 16.41 -3.69 -10.98
N GLY A 149 16.77 -4.41 -9.92
CA GLY A 149 15.95 -5.46 -9.33
C GLY A 149 14.90 -4.89 -8.37
N HIS A 150 14.58 -5.67 -7.34
CA HIS A 150 13.54 -5.27 -6.37
C HIS A 150 14.03 -4.24 -5.33
N LEU A 151 15.32 -4.25 -5.02
CA LEU A 151 15.92 -3.37 -4.01
C LEU A 151 16.49 -2.10 -4.63
N ILE A 152 15.71 -1.42 -5.45
CA ILE A 152 16.11 -0.27 -6.27
C ILE A 152 16.95 0.76 -5.49
N PRO A 153 16.53 1.23 -4.28
CA PRO A 153 17.33 2.22 -3.56
C PRO A 153 18.70 1.73 -3.07
N MET A 154 18.92 0.41 -3.05
CA MET A 154 20.21 -0.18 -2.71
C MET A 154 21.06 -0.44 -3.96
N GLU A 155 20.43 -0.74 -5.09
CA GLU A 155 21.08 -1.07 -6.35
C GLU A 155 21.40 0.17 -7.19
N LYS A 156 20.55 1.20 -7.11
CA LYS A 156 20.61 2.43 -7.92
C LYS A 156 20.40 3.66 -7.04
N VAL A 157 21.29 3.87 -6.07
CA VAL A 157 21.17 4.89 -5.02
C VAL A 157 21.01 6.29 -5.60
N GLU A 158 21.94 6.70 -6.47
CA GLU A 158 21.97 8.05 -7.05
C GLU A 158 20.75 8.31 -7.94
N GLU A 159 20.43 7.37 -8.83
CA GLU A 159 19.29 7.47 -9.74
C GLU A 159 17.98 7.54 -8.96
N SER A 160 17.84 6.76 -7.88
CA SER A 160 16.67 6.81 -6.98
C SER A 160 16.57 8.15 -6.29
N ALA A 161 17.68 8.68 -5.77
CA ALA A 161 17.73 9.97 -5.10
C ALA A 161 17.33 11.12 -6.05
N ASP A 162 17.81 11.08 -7.29
CA ASP A 162 17.49 12.06 -8.32
C ASP A 162 15.99 12.07 -8.65
N HIS A 163 15.41 10.91 -8.86
CA HIS A 163 13.97 10.80 -9.13
C HIS A 163 13.12 11.29 -7.95
N ILE A 164 13.47 10.88 -6.73
CA ILE A 164 12.78 11.31 -5.51
C ILE A 164 12.90 12.83 -5.33
N SER A 165 14.10 13.38 -5.50
CA SER A 165 14.35 14.83 -5.35
C SER A 165 13.54 15.65 -6.34
N LYS A 166 13.48 15.22 -7.60
CA LYS A 166 12.65 15.89 -8.63
C LYS A 166 11.17 15.88 -8.28
N TRP A 167 10.66 14.71 -7.86
CA TRP A 167 9.27 14.58 -7.46
C TRP A 167 8.93 15.43 -6.24
N VAL A 168 9.73 15.34 -5.18
CA VAL A 168 9.52 16.15 -3.97
C VAL A 168 9.56 17.63 -4.27
N SER A 169 10.52 18.07 -5.09
CA SER A 169 10.61 19.50 -5.50
C SER A 169 9.39 19.96 -6.30
N GLN A 170 8.80 19.10 -7.11
CA GLN A 170 7.57 19.40 -7.85
C GLN A 170 6.38 19.52 -6.89
N GLU A 171 6.22 18.61 -5.95
CA GLU A 171 5.12 18.61 -4.99
C GLU A 171 5.24 19.76 -3.98
N MET A 172 6.46 20.12 -3.57
CA MET A 172 6.71 21.31 -2.74
C MET A 172 6.30 22.60 -3.46
N ARG A 173 6.62 22.75 -4.76
CA ARG A 173 6.14 23.89 -5.55
C ARG A 173 4.63 23.92 -5.62
N ARG A 174 3.99 22.78 -5.91
CA ARG A 174 2.53 22.67 -5.91
C ARG A 174 1.92 23.09 -4.57
N TYR A 175 2.51 22.64 -3.46
CA TYR A 175 2.07 23.04 -2.12
C TYR A 175 2.12 24.56 -1.95
N TRP A 176 3.27 25.19 -2.27
CA TRP A 176 3.45 26.63 -2.12
C TRP A 176 2.52 27.44 -3.02
N ASP A 177 2.26 26.96 -4.23
CA ASP A 177 1.47 27.70 -5.21
C ASP A 177 -0.05 27.59 -4.98
N LEU A 178 -0.52 26.48 -4.46
CA LEU A 178 -1.96 26.16 -4.35
C LEU A 178 -2.44 26.02 -2.91
N GLU A 179 -1.80 25.13 -2.13
CA GLU A 179 -2.30 24.76 -0.82
C GLU A 179 -2.03 25.86 0.22
N ARG A 180 -0.84 26.45 0.17
CA ARG A 180 -0.50 27.58 1.05
C ARG A 180 -1.40 28.79 0.85
N LEU A 181 -1.70 29.16 -0.41
CA LEU A 181 -2.59 30.28 -0.69
C LEU A 181 -4.00 30.05 -0.09
N THR A 182 -4.48 28.80 -0.16
CA THR A 182 -5.77 28.43 0.44
C THR A 182 -5.73 28.51 1.97
N GLU A 183 -4.63 28.07 2.59
CA GLU A 183 -4.42 28.18 4.03
C GLU A 183 -4.33 29.63 4.49
N GLU A 184 -3.54 30.46 3.80
CA GLU A 184 -3.39 31.88 4.10
C GLU A 184 -4.73 32.64 3.95
N GLU A 185 -5.52 32.31 2.92
CA GLU A 185 -6.86 32.85 2.76
C GLU A 185 -7.78 32.48 3.95
N TRP A 186 -7.71 31.23 4.40
CA TRP A 186 -8.49 30.78 5.54
C TRP A 186 -8.02 31.39 6.85
N GLU A 187 -6.72 31.51 7.08
CA GLU A 187 -6.15 32.15 8.26
C GLU A 187 -6.46 33.64 8.33
N GLY A 188 -6.54 34.31 7.18
CA GLY A 188 -6.95 35.70 7.08
C GLY A 188 -8.39 35.99 7.52
N LYS A 189 -9.27 34.98 7.50
CA LYS A 189 -10.67 35.11 7.94
C LYS A 189 -10.75 35.19 9.46
N GLN A 190 -11.53 36.16 9.97
CA GLN A 190 -11.66 36.38 11.41
C GLN A 190 -13.11 36.20 11.91
N GLY A 191 -13.23 35.75 13.16
CA GLY A 191 -14.49 35.73 13.87
C GLY A 191 -15.64 35.07 13.12
N VAL A 192 -16.67 35.83 12.81
CA VAL A 192 -17.90 35.35 12.15
C VAL A 192 -17.64 34.80 10.76
N GLU A 193 -16.66 35.34 10.02
CA GLU A 193 -16.36 34.85 8.65
C GLU A 193 -15.97 33.38 8.60
N ARG A 194 -15.39 32.84 9.67
CA ARG A 194 -15.05 31.40 9.79
C ARG A 194 -16.26 30.52 10.11
N THR A 195 -17.37 31.14 10.53
CA THR A 195 -18.57 30.42 10.96
C THR A 195 -19.72 30.48 9.94
N VAL A 196 -19.59 31.29 8.91
CA VAL A 196 -20.59 31.42 7.83
C VAL A 196 -20.19 30.59 6.61
N LEU A 197 -21.18 29.97 6.00
CA LEU A 197 -20.99 29.30 4.73
C LEU A 197 -20.77 30.33 3.61
N PRO A 198 -19.89 30.05 2.64
CA PRO A 198 -19.73 30.91 1.47
C PRO A 198 -21.08 31.11 0.78
N GLU A 199 -21.35 32.35 0.34
CA GLU A 199 -22.61 32.73 -0.32
C GLU A 199 -22.95 31.80 -1.50
N ARG A 200 -21.94 31.46 -2.30
CA ARG A 200 -22.08 30.49 -3.40
C ARG A 200 -22.62 29.14 -2.93
N PHE A 201 -22.14 28.64 -1.78
CA PHE A 201 -22.61 27.36 -1.22
C PHE A 201 -24.08 27.46 -0.77
N VAL A 202 -24.45 28.57 -0.14
CA VAL A 202 -25.84 28.83 0.26
C VAL A 202 -26.76 28.92 -0.97
N GLN A 203 -26.32 29.60 -2.03
CA GLN A 203 -27.08 29.67 -3.30
C GLN A 203 -27.28 28.30 -3.93
N GLU A 204 -26.27 27.42 -3.90
CA GLU A 204 -26.40 26.04 -4.41
C GLU A 204 -27.34 25.20 -3.55
N LEU A 205 -27.30 25.34 -2.24
CA LEU A 205 -28.27 24.69 -1.34
C LEU A 205 -29.70 25.14 -1.65
N ASP A 206 -29.91 26.45 -1.80
CA ASP A 206 -31.21 26.99 -2.15
C ASP A 206 -31.71 26.47 -3.50
N ARG A 207 -30.83 26.34 -4.48
CA ARG A 207 -31.18 25.79 -5.80
C ARG A 207 -31.62 24.33 -5.69
N LEU A 208 -30.92 23.53 -4.87
CA LEU A 208 -31.19 22.08 -4.72
C LEU A 208 -32.42 21.79 -3.86
N PHE A 209 -32.65 22.60 -2.83
CA PHE A 209 -33.64 22.33 -1.80
C PHE A 209 -34.85 23.28 -1.84
N LYS A 210 -34.95 24.22 -2.80
CA LYS A 210 -36.17 24.99 -2.99
C LYS A 210 -37.36 24.03 -3.15
N PRO A 211 -38.42 24.18 -2.34
CA PRO A 211 -39.62 23.37 -2.51
C PRO A 211 -40.14 23.56 -3.94
N LYS A 212 -40.28 22.48 -4.69
CA LYS A 212 -41.01 22.55 -5.96
C LYS A 212 -42.39 23.05 -5.62
N GLU A 213 -42.80 24.21 -6.14
CA GLU A 213 -44.16 24.72 -5.99
C GLU A 213 -45.12 23.58 -6.40
N ARG A 214 -45.88 23.09 -5.45
CA ARG A 214 -46.97 22.16 -5.75
C ARG A 214 -47.93 22.94 -6.64
N LYS A 215 -47.94 22.68 -7.94
CA LYS A 215 -49.04 23.14 -8.79
C LYS A 215 -50.29 22.57 -8.20
N SER A 216 -51.11 23.45 -7.57
CA SER A 216 -52.45 23.07 -7.11
C SER A 216 -53.21 22.66 -8.38
N LYS A 217 -53.56 21.41 -8.47
CA LYS A 217 -54.60 20.98 -9.42
C LYS A 217 -55.90 21.44 -8.85
N LEU A 218 -56.43 22.57 -9.33
CA LEU A 218 -57.82 22.88 -9.34
C LEU A 218 -58.51 22.06 -10.39
#